data_f1b54e70de9c80407e78638877d30c85
#
_entry.id   f1b54e70de9c80407e78638877d30c85
#
_cell.length_a   1.000
_cell.length_b   1.000
_cell.length_c   1.000
_cell.angle_alpha   90.00
_cell.angle_beta   90.00
_cell.angle_gamma   90.00
#
_symmetry.space_group_name_H-M   'P 1'
#
loop_
_entity.id
_entity.type
_entity.pdbx_description
1 polymer ?
#
loop_
_entity_poly.entity_id
_entity_poly.type
_entity_poly.pdbx_seq_one_letter_code
_entity_poly.pdbx_strand_id
1 'polypeptide(L)'
;MPLQIYNTLTGQKEPFKPVHEGRTSLYVCGPTVYSDSHLGHAKTYVSFDIILRYLRYCGFKTFYVQNITDVGHLLGDDDEGEDKLLKRARELEQEPMAVAENFARRHFEVMDRLGVIRPDISPRATGHIPEQLEAIEKLIELGLAYEANGSVYFDISKDPKYGELSNRIVEEMQGGARVEVRSEKRHPGDFALWKRAESGHLMRWRDPYSGWGYPGWHTECVVMSTRYLGAEFDIHGGGMDLKFPHHECEIAQARGLAKPFARNWMHSNMLTIEGQKMSKSSGNFVTLLELFERYDPLMVRYFIAASHYRSVVDFSENALGAAGSSLKRLHQTVRNLRKCKSAGVEVSGKYFEEYR
;
A
#
# COMPACT_ATOMS: atom_id res chain seq x y z
N MET A 1 6.66 18.57 22.15
CA MET A 1 6.59 19.19 20.82
C MET A 1 5.42 18.58 20.06
N PRO A 2 4.68 19.30 19.20
CA PRO A 2 3.61 18.71 18.41
C PRO A 2 4.19 17.66 17.45
N LEU A 3 3.46 16.56 17.25
CA LEU A 3 3.82 15.54 16.28
C LEU A 3 3.94 16.16 14.88
N GLN A 4 4.99 15.82 14.16
CA GLN A 4 5.20 16.24 12.78
C GLN A 4 5.27 15.02 11.87
N ILE A 5 4.65 15.11 10.70
CA ILE A 5 4.64 14.08 9.66
C ILE A 5 5.21 14.68 8.37
N TYR A 6 6.03 13.90 7.67
CA TYR A 6 6.41 14.26 6.30
C TYR A 6 5.29 13.87 5.35
N ASN A 7 4.68 14.87 4.73
CA ASN A 7 3.62 14.68 3.76
C ASN A 7 4.23 14.63 2.34
N THR A 8 4.07 13.48 1.67
CA THR A 8 4.62 13.31 0.32
C THR A 8 3.96 14.24 -0.70
N LEU A 9 2.69 14.61 -0.48
CA LEU A 9 1.96 15.50 -1.38
C LEU A 9 2.57 16.91 -1.40
N THR A 10 2.89 17.46 -0.23
CA THR A 10 3.49 18.80 -0.12
C THR A 10 5.02 18.77 -0.19
N GLY A 11 5.63 17.60 -0.04
CA GLY A 11 7.08 17.44 0.03
C GLY A 11 7.70 18.00 1.30
N GLN A 12 6.90 18.29 2.34
CA GLN A 12 7.34 18.98 3.56
C GLN A 12 7.01 18.20 4.82
N LYS A 13 7.72 18.53 5.90
CA LYS A 13 7.42 18.07 7.25
C LYS A 13 6.48 19.05 7.92
N GLU A 14 5.29 18.60 8.25
CA GLU A 14 4.17 19.42 8.73
C GLU A 14 3.69 19.00 10.11
N PRO A 15 3.16 19.90 10.93
CA PRO A 15 2.47 19.54 12.17
C PRO A 15 1.27 18.66 11.87
N PHE A 16 1.21 17.49 12.50
CA PHE A 16 0.08 16.57 12.35
C PHE A 16 -1.17 17.15 13.03
N LYS A 17 -2.23 17.30 12.24
CA LYS A 17 -3.55 17.74 12.70
C LYS A 17 -4.58 16.70 12.30
N PRO A 18 -5.09 15.88 13.24
CA PRO A 18 -6.07 14.85 12.90
C PRO A 18 -7.41 15.49 12.46
N VAL A 19 -8.18 14.74 11.66
CA VAL A 19 -9.55 15.11 11.26
C VAL A 19 -10.44 15.22 12.49
N HIS A 20 -10.27 14.29 13.43
CA HIS A 20 -11.00 14.27 14.70
C HIS A 20 -10.02 14.27 15.88
N GLU A 21 -10.21 15.19 16.80
CA GLU A 21 -9.34 15.32 17.97
C GLU A 21 -9.22 14.00 18.74
N GLY A 22 -7.99 13.64 19.12
CA GLY A 22 -7.68 12.40 19.85
C GLY A 22 -7.85 11.09 19.04
N ARG A 23 -8.20 11.16 17.77
CA ARG A 23 -8.35 10.00 16.89
C ARG A 23 -7.47 10.15 15.65
N THR A 24 -7.09 9.03 15.06
CA THR A 24 -6.36 9.01 13.79
C THR A 24 -6.80 7.84 12.95
N SER A 25 -7.15 8.14 11.72
CA SER A 25 -7.55 7.18 10.70
C SER A 25 -6.43 6.94 9.70
N LEU A 26 -6.10 5.68 9.44
CA LEU A 26 -5.07 5.27 8.48
C LEU A 26 -5.66 4.33 7.44
N TYR A 27 -5.40 4.62 6.18
CA TYR A 27 -5.52 3.65 5.10
C TYR A 27 -4.14 3.34 4.55
N VAL A 28 -3.79 2.07 4.48
CA VAL A 28 -2.53 1.63 3.84
C VAL A 28 -2.87 0.64 2.75
N CYS A 29 -2.42 0.91 1.52
CA CYS A 29 -2.64 0.00 0.41
C CYS A 29 -2.08 -1.37 0.73
N GLY A 30 -2.94 -2.37 0.60
CA GLY A 30 -2.65 -3.76 0.90
C GLY A 30 -2.01 -4.52 -0.27
N PRO A 31 -1.73 -5.80 -0.07
CA PRO A 31 -1.11 -6.62 -1.10
C PRO A 31 -2.11 -7.05 -2.18
N THR A 32 -1.59 -7.25 -3.39
CA THR A 32 -2.28 -8.09 -4.38
C THR A 32 -1.96 -9.55 -4.11
N VAL A 33 -3.00 -10.35 -3.85
CA VAL A 33 -2.88 -11.70 -3.30
C VAL A 33 -2.79 -12.79 -4.38
N TYR A 34 -1.76 -12.72 -5.21
CA TYR A 34 -1.45 -13.73 -6.24
C TYR A 34 -0.14 -14.50 -5.96
N SER A 35 0.66 -14.06 -4.99
CA SER A 35 1.93 -14.68 -4.61
C SER A 35 2.28 -14.41 -3.15
N ASP A 36 3.27 -15.13 -2.64
CA ASP A 36 3.78 -14.92 -1.29
C ASP A 36 4.35 -13.53 -1.08
N SER A 37 4.18 -13.04 0.15
CA SER A 37 4.75 -11.76 0.56
C SER A 37 6.28 -11.84 0.59
N HIS A 38 6.92 -10.77 0.15
CA HIS A 38 8.38 -10.63 0.05
C HIS A 38 8.92 -9.52 0.96
N LEU A 39 10.23 -9.35 0.99
CA LEU A 39 10.90 -8.33 1.82
C LEU A 39 10.40 -6.90 1.59
N GLY A 40 9.99 -6.54 0.35
CA GLY A 40 9.38 -5.24 0.07
C GLY A 40 8.07 -5.03 0.84
N HIS A 41 7.21 -6.04 0.90
CA HIS A 41 6.00 -6.02 1.74
C HIS A 41 6.35 -5.85 3.22
N ALA A 42 7.35 -6.61 3.73
CA ALA A 42 7.80 -6.45 5.10
C ALA A 42 8.28 -5.02 5.38
N LYS A 43 9.07 -4.41 4.47
CA LYS A 43 9.55 -3.03 4.60
C LYS A 43 8.38 -2.06 4.75
N THR A 44 7.38 -2.17 3.92
CA THR A 44 6.20 -1.30 3.95
C THR A 44 5.42 -1.50 5.24
N TYR A 45 4.99 -2.73 5.54
CA TYR A 45 4.05 -2.97 6.64
C TYR A 45 4.69 -2.87 8.02
N VAL A 46 5.96 -3.23 8.19
CA VAL A 46 6.70 -2.95 9.43
C VAL A 46 6.87 -1.43 9.63
N SER A 47 7.11 -0.66 8.57
CA SER A 47 7.21 0.80 8.67
C SER A 47 5.89 1.42 9.14
N PHE A 48 4.75 1.00 8.57
CA PHE A 48 3.45 1.50 8.98
C PHE A 48 3.02 0.97 10.36
N ASP A 49 3.43 -0.23 10.74
CA ASP A 49 3.25 -0.73 12.11
C ASP A 49 3.95 0.14 13.16
N ILE A 50 5.18 0.60 12.85
CA ILE A 50 5.91 1.52 13.73
C ILE A 50 5.17 2.86 13.83
N ILE A 51 4.71 3.41 12.70
CA ILE A 51 3.94 4.65 12.67
C ILE A 51 2.65 4.50 13.48
N LEU A 52 1.91 3.42 13.30
CA LEU A 52 0.68 3.11 14.03
C LEU A 52 0.93 3.02 15.56
N ARG A 53 1.98 2.31 15.96
CA ARG A 53 2.38 2.19 17.39
C ARG A 53 2.79 3.54 17.96
N TYR A 54 3.49 4.36 17.19
CA TYR A 54 3.90 5.68 17.65
C TYR A 54 2.72 6.63 17.81
N LEU A 55 1.75 6.61 16.88
CA LEU A 55 0.50 7.36 17.03
C LEU A 55 -0.26 6.96 18.29
N ARG A 56 -0.34 5.66 18.59
CA ARG A 56 -0.93 5.15 19.85
C ARG A 56 -0.15 5.61 21.09
N TYR A 57 1.18 5.59 21.02
CA TYR A 57 2.05 6.10 22.06
C TYR A 57 1.83 7.61 22.32
N CYS A 58 1.58 8.40 21.28
CA CYS A 58 1.21 9.81 21.37
C CYS A 58 -0.22 10.03 21.89
N GLY A 59 -0.97 8.99 22.25
CA GLY A 59 -2.30 9.06 22.84
C GLY A 59 -3.47 9.04 21.84
N PHE A 60 -3.23 8.88 20.54
CA PHE A 60 -4.30 8.79 19.56
C PHE A 60 -5.00 7.43 19.59
N LYS A 61 -6.33 7.44 19.50
CA LYS A 61 -7.12 6.25 19.18
C LYS A 61 -7.05 6.03 17.66
N THR A 62 -6.37 4.98 17.22
CA THR A 62 -6.17 4.71 15.80
C THR A 62 -7.26 3.82 15.25
N PHE A 63 -7.66 4.06 14.00
CA PHE A 63 -8.49 3.17 13.19
C PHE A 63 -7.73 2.88 11.89
N TYR A 64 -7.33 1.63 11.72
CA TYR A 64 -6.42 1.20 10.65
C TYR A 64 -7.14 0.28 9.67
N VAL A 65 -7.19 0.70 8.42
CA VAL A 65 -7.75 -0.05 7.29
C VAL A 65 -6.63 -0.40 6.32
N GLN A 66 -6.59 -1.66 5.91
CA GLN A 66 -5.68 -2.16 4.86
C GLN A 66 -6.45 -3.12 3.96
N ASN A 67 -6.56 -2.80 2.68
CA ASN A 67 -7.29 -3.63 1.75
C ASN A 67 -6.54 -4.93 1.38
N ILE A 68 -7.28 -5.80 0.73
CA ILE A 68 -6.76 -6.96 -0.02
C ILE A 68 -7.21 -6.78 -1.46
N THR A 69 -6.27 -6.60 -2.38
CA THR A 69 -6.53 -6.58 -3.82
C THR A 69 -6.59 -8.01 -4.33
N ASP A 70 -7.80 -8.50 -4.51
CA ASP A 70 -8.12 -9.86 -4.93
C ASP A 70 -8.71 -9.95 -6.33
N VAL A 71 -8.60 -8.88 -7.14
CA VAL A 71 -9.04 -8.78 -8.54
C VAL A 71 -8.36 -7.61 -9.26
N GLY A 72 -8.34 -7.60 -10.58
CA GLY A 72 -8.14 -6.40 -11.40
C GLY A 72 -6.71 -5.87 -11.50
N HIS A 73 -5.71 -6.55 -10.96
CA HIS A 73 -4.31 -6.11 -11.04
C HIS A 73 -3.58 -6.81 -12.19
N LEU A 74 -3.31 -6.07 -13.25
CA LEU A 74 -2.67 -6.59 -14.48
C LEU A 74 -1.15 -6.73 -14.35
N LEU A 75 -0.51 -7.47 -15.25
CA LEU A 75 0.94 -7.77 -15.22
C LEU A 75 1.81 -6.53 -15.42
N GLY A 76 1.40 -5.58 -16.25
CA GLY A 76 2.00 -4.24 -16.33
C GLY A 76 1.44 -3.35 -15.20
N ASP A 77 2.22 -2.35 -14.77
CA ASP A 77 1.68 -1.30 -13.90
C ASP A 77 0.75 -0.37 -14.69
N ASP A 78 0.69 -0.55 -16.01
CA ASP A 78 -0.27 0.01 -16.94
C ASP A 78 -1.51 -0.89 -17.03
N ASP A 79 -2.59 -0.40 -17.59
CA ASP A 79 -3.87 -1.14 -17.77
C ASP A 79 -3.80 -2.27 -18.80
N GLU A 80 -2.62 -2.80 -19.09
CA GLU A 80 -2.38 -3.80 -20.12
C GLU A 80 -1.81 -5.10 -19.55
N GLY A 81 -2.04 -6.17 -20.28
CA GLY A 81 -1.56 -7.49 -19.90
C GLY A 81 -2.64 -8.34 -19.24
N GLU A 82 -2.21 -9.50 -18.83
CA GLU A 82 -3.06 -10.48 -18.16
C GLU A 82 -3.20 -10.17 -16.68
N ASP A 83 -4.36 -10.46 -16.11
CA ASP A 83 -4.59 -10.39 -14.65
C ASP A 83 -3.63 -11.35 -13.92
N LYS A 84 -2.88 -10.80 -12.95
CA LYS A 84 -1.86 -11.53 -12.17
C LYS A 84 -2.46 -12.73 -11.43
N LEU A 85 -3.68 -12.56 -10.89
CA LEU A 85 -4.36 -13.61 -10.16
C LEU A 85 -4.86 -14.74 -11.08
N LEU A 86 -5.45 -14.38 -12.22
CA LEU A 86 -5.89 -15.37 -13.21
C LEU A 86 -4.74 -16.17 -13.79
N LYS A 87 -3.62 -15.50 -14.09
CA LYS A 87 -2.39 -16.18 -14.51
C LYS A 87 -1.94 -17.19 -13.46
N ARG A 88 -1.89 -16.75 -12.20
CA ARG A 88 -1.46 -17.61 -11.09
C ARG A 88 -2.41 -18.77 -10.86
N ALA A 89 -3.71 -18.54 -10.98
CA ALA A 89 -4.74 -19.58 -10.85
C ALA A 89 -4.56 -20.68 -11.91
N ARG A 90 -4.27 -20.31 -13.16
CA ARG A 90 -3.97 -21.29 -14.21
C ARG A 90 -2.68 -22.06 -13.96
N GLU A 91 -1.61 -21.39 -13.52
CA GLU A 91 -0.33 -22.04 -13.17
C GLU A 91 -0.51 -23.08 -12.04
N LEU A 92 -1.43 -22.83 -11.11
CA LEU A 92 -1.71 -23.71 -9.97
C LEU A 92 -2.86 -24.69 -10.21
N GLU A 93 -3.53 -24.60 -11.38
CA GLU A 93 -4.74 -25.37 -11.70
C GLU A 93 -5.84 -25.24 -10.61
N GLN A 94 -6.02 -24.01 -10.09
CA GLN A 94 -6.97 -23.69 -9.03
C GLN A 94 -7.93 -22.58 -9.42
N GLU A 95 -9.06 -22.51 -8.73
CA GLU A 95 -10.01 -21.42 -8.81
C GLU A 95 -9.36 -20.10 -8.35
N PRO A 96 -9.51 -18.97 -9.10
CA PRO A 96 -8.87 -17.70 -8.74
C PRO A 96 -9.18 -17.23 -7.32
N MET A 97 -10.43 -17.36 -6.86
CA MET A 97 -10.81 -16.97 -5.50
C MET A 97 -10.12 -17.85 -4.43
N ALA A 98 -9.92 -19.14 -4.71
CA ALA A 98 -9.18 -20.02 -3.80
C ALA A 98 -7.71 -19.62 -3.71
N VAL A 99 -7.10 -19.23 -4.84
CA VAL A 99 -5.73 -18.70 -4.89
C VAL A 99 -5.63 -17.41 -4.08
N ALA A 100 -6.54 -16.45 -4.32
CA ALA A 100 -6.59 -15.19 -3.59
C ALA A 100 -6.72 -15.41 -2.07
N GLU A 101 -7.63 -16.27 -1.64
CA GLU A 101 -7.84 -16.62 -0.23
C GLU A 101 -6.61 -17.24 0.40
N ASN A 102 -5.96 -18.17 -0.31
CA ASN A 102 -4.75 -18.83 0.18
C ASN A 102 -3.62 -17.81 0.41
N PHE A 103 -3.31 -16.96 -0.58
CA PHE A 103 -2.24 -15.98 -0.44
C PHE A 103 -2.60 -14.85 0.55
N ALA A 104 -3.88 -14.48 0.69
CA ALA A 104 -4.30 -13.55 1.73
C ALA A 104 -4.03 -14.11 3.14
N ARG A 105 -4.37 -15.38 3.38
CA ARG A 105 -4.06 -16.05 4.68
C ARG A 105 -2.56 -16.10 4.95
N ARG A 106 -1.76 -16.50 3.96
CA ARG A 106 -0.30 -16.55 4.05
C ARG A 106 0.33 -15.18 4.28
N HIS A 107 -0.23 -14.12 3.66
CA HIS A 107 0.17 -12.74 3.95
C HIS A 107 -0.01 -12.39 5.42
N PHE A 108 -1.19 -12.63 5.97
CA PHE A 108 -1.43 -12.35 7.38
C PHE A 108 -0.57 -13.20 8.32
N GLU A 109 -0.33 -14.47 8.00
CA GLU A 109 0.55 -15.33 8.78
C GLU A 109 1.97 -14.76 8.87
N VAL A 110 2.57 -14.36 7.76
CA VAL A 110 3.94 -13.82 7.78
C VAL A 110 4.00 -12.44 8.45
N MET A 111 2.94 -11.63 8.35
CA MET A 111 2.85 -10.35 9.07
C MET A 111 2.72 -10.56 10.59
N ASP A 112 1.96 -11.55 11.04
CA ASP A 112 1.88 -11.93 12.46
C ASP A 112 3.25 -12.38 12.99
N ARG A 113 3.99 -13.19 12.23
CA ARG A 113 5.34 -13.62 12.59
C ARG A 113 6.32 -12.44 12.70
N LEU A 114 6.14 -11.38 11.90
CA LEU A 114 6.86 -10.12 12.04
C LEU A 114 6.36 -9.25 13.21
N GLY A 115 5.28 -9.63 13.88
CA GLY A 115 4.66 -8.85 14.94
C GLY A 115 4.02 -7.55 14.46
N VAL A 116 3.59 -7.50 13.19
CA VAL A 116 2.82 -6.38 12.61
C VAL A 116 1.40 -6.43 13.16
N ILE A 117 0.88 -5.29 13.61
CA ILE A 117 -0.50 -5.19 14.10
C ILE A 117 -1.46 -5.41 12.92
N ARG A 118 -2.41 -6.32 13.12
CA ARG A 118 -3.50 -6.54 12.15
C ARG A 118 -4.31 -5.26 11.95
N PRO A 119 -4.78 -4.98 10.71
CA PRO A 119 -5.74 -3.92 10.48
C PRO A 119 -7.03 -4.17 11.26
N ASP A 120 -7.73 -3.09 11.63
CA ASP A 120 -9.07 -3.17 12.21
C ASP A 120 -10.08 -3.69 11.18
N ILE A 121 -9.88 -3.31 9.89
CA ILE A 121 -10.64 -3.85 8.76
C ILE A 121 -9.68 -4.14 7.59
N SER A 122 -9.87 -5.29 6.95
CA SER A 122 -9.21 -5.65 5.68
C SER A 122 -10.26 -5.86 4.60
N PRO A 123 -10.77 -4.78 3.96
CA PRO A 123 -11.75 -4.88 2.91
C PRO A 123 -11.15 -5.53 1.65
N ARG A 124 -11.97 -6.29 0.93
CA ARG A 124 -11.59 -6.92 -0.33
C ARG A 124 -12.18 -6.15 -1.50
N ALA A 125 -11.41 -6.01 -2.57
CA ALA A 125 -11.86 -5.34 -3.78
C ALA A 125 -13.11 -6.01 -4.36
N THR A 126 -13.14 -7.36 -4.39
CA THR A 126 -14.31 -8.14 -4.84
C THR A 126 -15.57 -7.93 -3.99
N GLY A 127 -15.42 -7.57 -2.72
CA GLY A 127 -16.53 -7.28 -1.81
C GLY A 127 -17.14 -5.88 -2.00
N HIS A 128 -16.57 -5.05 -2.88
CA HIS A 128 -16.98 -3.65 -3.06
C HIS A 128 -17.29 -3.30 -4.53
N ILE A 129 -17.68 -4.30 -5.32
CA ILE A 129 -18.01 -4.10 -6.75
C ILE A 129 -19.17 -3.10 -6.94
N PRO A 130 -20.30 -3.17 -6.19
CA PRO A 130 -21.37 -2.19 -6.36
C PRO A 130 -20.90 -0.75 -6.11
N GLU A 131 -20.17 -0.51 -5.04
CA GLU A 131 -19.69 0.83 -4.70
C GLU A 131 -18.67 1.36 -5.72
N GLN A 132 -17.86 0.46 -6.32
CA GLN A 132 -16.96 0.84 -7.41
C GLN A 132 -17.74 1.25 -8.66
N LEU A 133 -18.76 0.50 -9.05
CA LEU A 133 -19.62 0.84 -10.18
C LEU A 133 -20.36 2.17 -9.94
N GLU A 134 -20.88 2.41 -8.74
CA GLU A 134 -21.52 3.69 -8.37
C GLU A 134 -20.54 4.88 -8.48
N ALA A 135 -19.29 4.69 -8.04
CA ALA A 135 -18.26 5.73 -8.16
C ALA A 135 -17.90 6.02 -9.62
N ILE A 136 -17.81 4.97 -10.45
CA ILE A 136 -17.53 5.08 -11.90
C ILE A 136 -18.67 5.79 -12.62
N GLU A 137 -19.92 5.40 -12.36
CA GLU A 137 -21.10 6.06 -12.92
C GLU A 137 -21.10 7.54 -12.61
N LYS A 138 -20.78 7.89 -11.36
CA LYS A 138 -20.68 9.29 -10.96
C LYS A 138 -19.58 10.06 -11.69
N LEU A 139 -18.42 9.45 -11.92
CA LEU A 139 -17.33 10.07 -12.68
C LEU A 139 -17.72 10.28 -14.15
N ILE A 140 -18.49 9.37 -14.75
CA ILE A 140 -19.04 9.52 -16.10
C ILE A 140 -20.06 10.68 -16.16
N GLU A 141 -21.01 10.73 -15.21
CA GLU A 141 -21.98 11.82 -15.11
C GLU A 141 -21.33 13.22 -15.01
N LEU A 142 -20.19 13.28 -14.31
CA LEU A 142 -19.42 14.51 -14.13
C LEU A 142 -18.52 14.84 -15.35
N GLY A 143 -18.50 13.98 -16.37
CA GLY A 143 -17.67 14.15 -17.57
C GLY A 143 -16.17 13.96 -17.35
N LEU A 144 -15.78 13.28 -16.26
CA LEU A 144 -14.40 12.99 -15.87
C LEU A 144 -13.94 11.61 -16.35
N ALA A 145 -14.89 10.76 -16.72
CA ALA A 145 -14.63 9.45 -17.29
C ALA A 145 -15.44 9.25 -18.56
N TYR A 146 -15.00 8.31 -19.39
CA TYR A 146 -15.64 7.99 -20.65
C TYR A 146 -15.60 6.48 -20.93
N GLU A 147 -16.60 6.02 -21.64
CA GLU A 147 -16.70 4.66 -22.13
C GLU A 147 -15.99 4.51 -23.49
N ALA A 148 -15.22 3.44 -23.65
CA ALA A 148 -14.62 3.04 -24.91
C ALA A 148 -14.56 1.51 -25.01
N ASN A 149 -15.10 0.95 -26.06
CA ASN A 149 -15.12 -0.51 -26.34
C ASN A 149 -15.65 -1.38 -25.19
N GLY A 150 -16.55 -0.83 -24.35
CA GLY A 150 -17.11 -1.51 -23.17
C GLY A 150 -16.21 -1.48 -21.93
N SER A 151 -15.11 -0.76 -21.97
CA SER A 151 -14.29 -0.37 -20.82
C SER A 151 -14.55 1.08 -20.46
N VAL A 152 -14.25 1.48 -19.23
CA VAL A 152 -14.38 2.87 -18.76
C VAL A 152 -13.03 3.39 -18.31
N TYR A 153 -12.66 4.56 -18.80
CA TYR A 153 -11.39 5.22 -18.52
C TYR A 153 -11.60 6.59 -17.87
N PHE A 154 -10.72 6.94 -16.93
CA PHE A 154 -10.63 8.29 -16.40
C PHE A 154 -9.87 9.17 -17.41
N ASP A 155 -10.40 10.34 -17.72
CA ASP A 155 -9.81 11.33 -18.61
C ASP A 155 -8.90 12.26 -17.80
N ILE A 156 -7.59 12.00 -17.80
CA ILE A 156 -6.62 12.80 -17.03
C ILE A 156 -6.57 14.26 -17.45
N SER A 157 -6.97 14.58 -18.68
CA SER A 157 -7.03 15.97 -19.15
C SER A 157 -8.07 16.82 -18.40
N LYS A 158 -9.00 16.17 -17.70
CA LYS A 158 -10.04 16.82 -16.87
C LYS A 158 -9.56 17.13 -15.45
N ASP A 159 -8.43 16.59 -15.01
CA ASP A 159 -7.82 16.93 -13.73
C ASP A 159 -6.56 17.79 -13.94
N PRO A 160 -6.66 19.14 -13.82
CA PRO A 160 -5.53 20.04 -14.05
C PRO A 160 -4.39 19.88 -13.02
N LYS A 161 -4.61 19.07 -11.97
CA LYS A 161 -3.63 18.78 -10.93
C LYS A 161 -3.09 17.35 -11.00
N TYR A 162 -3.43 16.60 -12.06
CA TYR A 162 -2.88 15.26 -12.24
C TYR A 162 -1.35 15.31 -12.32
N GLY A 163 -0.67 14.51 -11.53
CA GLY A 163 0.79 14.55 -11.39
C GLY A 163 1.29 15.32 -10.16
N GLU A 164 0.41 15.96 -9.38
CA GLU A 164 0.77 16.77 -8.20
C GLU A 164 1.52 15.94 -7.13
N LEU A 165 1.08 14.73 -6.84
CA LEU A 165 1.73 13.84 -5.87
C LEU A 165 3.10 13.36 -6.38
N SER A 166 3.16 12.95 -7.63
CA SER A 166 4.35 12.32 -8.23
C SER A 166 5.38 13.35 -8.71
N ASN A 167 5.00 14.60 -8.86
CA ASN A 167 5.75 15.67 -9.53
C ASN A 167 6.04 15.31 -11.00
N ARG A 168 5.08 14.68 -11.69
CA ARG A 168 5.17 14.34 -13.12
C ARG A 168 4.35 15.32 -13.93
N ILE A 169 4.89 15.69 -15.09
CA ILE A 169 4.22 16.56 -16.05
C ILE A 169 3.51 15.67 -17.07
N VAL A 170 2.20 15.89 -17.27
CA VAL A 170 1.35 15.05 -18.14
C VAL A 170 1.88 15.03 -19.58
N GLU A 171 2.35 16.16 -20.09
CA GLU A 171 2.91 16.31 -21.45
C GLU A 171 4.18 15.44 -21.65
N GLU A 172 4.99 15.28 -20.60
CA GLU A 172 6.22 14.47 -20.66
C GLU A 172 5.91 12.96 -20.63
N MET A 173 4.73 12.56 -20.13
CA MET A 173 4.30 11.15 -20.15
C MET A 173 4.04 10.64 -21.57
N GLN A 174 3.76 11.54 -22.52
CA GLN A 174 3.57 11.20 -23.94
C GLN A 174 4.87 10.74 -24.63
N GLY A 175 6.02 11.25 -24.20
CA GLY A 175 7.32 11.00 -24.86
C GLY A 175 8.03 9.70 -24.46
N GLY A 176 7.62 9.08 -23.34
CA GLY A 176 8.29 7.90 -22.75
C GLY A 176 7.61 6.55 -23.03
N ALA A 177 6.39 6.56 -23.49
CA ALA A 177 5.63 5.34 -23.74
C ALA A 177 6.06 4.68 -25.06
N ARG A 178 6.94 3.70 -24.98
CA ARG A 178 7.14 2.67 -26.04
C ARG A 178 5.96 1.69 -26.13
N VAL A 179 4.82 2.02 -25.55
CA VAL A 179 3.62 1.20 -25.55
C VAL A 179 2.78 1.68 -26.73
N GLU A 180 2.40 0.76 -27.60
CA GLU A 180 1.34 0.99 -28.58
C GLU A 180 0.11 1.45 -27.83
N VAL A 181 -0.25 2.74 -27.99
CA VAL A 181 -1.46 3.31 -27.41
C VAL A 181 -2.62 2.45 -27.88
N ARG A 182 -3.33 1.79 -26.97
CA ARG A 182 -4.59 1.14 -27.36
C ARG A 182 -5.44 2.20 -28.04
N SER A 183 -5.92 1.88 -29.23
CA SER A 183 -6.70 2.78 -30.07
C SER A 183 -7.99 3.31 -29.40
N GLU A 184 -8.33 2.75 -28.23
CA GLU A 184 -9.53 3.10 -27.45
C GLU A 184 -9.32 4.21 -26.40
N LYS A 185 -8.07 4.47 -25.93
CA LYS A 185 -7.78 5.55 -24.99
C LYS A 185 -7.68 6.90 -25.73
N ARG A 186 -8.26 7.95 -25.18
CA ARG A 186 -8.13 9.33 -25.71
C ARG A 186 -6.75 9.89 -25.50
N HIS A 187 -6.13 9.57 -24.35
CA HIS A 187 -4.77 9.96 -24.00
C HIS A 187 -4.02 8.75 -23.42
N PRO A 188 -2.73 8.57 -23.71
CA PRO A 188 -1.93 7.44 -23.20
C PRO A 188 -1.92 7.31 -21.68
N GLY A 189 -2.01 8.44 -20.96
CA GLY A 189 -2.05 8.49 -19.51
C GLY A 189 -3.42 8.22 -18.90
N ASP A 190 -4.48 8.11 -19.68
CA ASP A 190 -5.80 7.74 -19.16
C ASP A 190 -5.73 6.35 -18.53
N PHE A 191 -6.41 6.15 -17.42
CA PHE A 191 -6.34 4.88 -16.70
C PHE A 191 -7.71 4.22 -16.57
N ALA A 192 -7.72 2.89 -16.57
CA ALA A 192 -8.95 2.13 -16.52
C ALA A 192 -9.60 2.22 -15.13
N LEU A 193 -10.88 2.52 -15.12
CA LEU A 193 -11.76 2.44 -13.95
C LEU A 193 -12.52 1.10 -13.95
N TRP A 194 -12.94 0.65 -15.15
CA TRP A 194 -13.61 -0.62 -15.38
C TRP A 194 -13.15 -1.22 -16.70
N LYS A 195 -12.87 -2.50 -16.70
CA LYS A 195 -12.40 -3.19 -17.90
C LYS A 195 -13.44 -4.21 -18.38
N ARG A 196 -13.68 -4.22 -19.68
CA ARG A 196 -14.45 -5.26 -20.33
C ARG A 196 -13.77 -6.61 -20.15
N ALA A 197 -14.51 -7.61 -19.68
CA ALA A 197 -14.02 -8.97 -19.53
C ALA A 197 -14.04 -9.71 -20.86
N GLU A 198 -12.94 -10.37 -21.20
CA GLU A 198 -12.89 -11.32 -22.30
C GLU A 198 -13.65 -12.61 -21.95
N SER A 199 -14.00 -13.41 -22.96
CA SER A 199 -14.84 -14.61 -22.78
C SER A 199 -14.29 -15.62 -21.77
N GLY A 200 -13.00 -15.68 -21.57
CA GLY A 200 -12.31 -16.57 -20.63
C GLY A 200 -12.03 -15.97 -19.24
N HIS A 201 -12.40 -14.73 -19.00
CA HIS A 201 -12.12 -14.07 -17.72
C HIS A 201 -13.05 -14.58 -16.61
N LEU A 202 -12.51 -15.31 -15.63
CA LEU A 202 -13.31 -15.96 -14.58
C LEU A 202 -13.79 -14.96 -13.51
N MET A 203 -12.97 -13.94 -13.18
CA MET A 203 -13.26 -12.89 -12.20
C MET A 203 -13.96 -11.72 -12.87
N ARG A 204 -15.27 -11.83 -13.10
CA ARG A 204 -16.07 -10.82 -13.82
C ARG A 204 -17.44 -10.65 -13.21
N TRP A 205 -17.96 -9.45 -13.28
CA TRP A 205 -19.29 -9.05 -12.78
C TRP A 205 -20.14 -8.44 -13.87
N ARG A 206 -21.45 -8.46 -13.64
CA ARG A 206 -22.38 -7.76 -14.51
C ARG A 206 -22.17 -6.26 -14.40
N ASP A 207 -22.13 -5.58 -15.55
CA ASP A 207 -21.93 -4.14 -15.64
C ASP A 207 -22.81 -3.54 -16.75
N PRO A 208 -23.11 -2.22 -16.71
CA PRO A 208 -23.91 -1.57 -17.73
C PRO A 208 -23.16 -1.26 -19.03
N TYR A 209 -21.83 -1.39 -19.09
CA TYR A 209 -20.97 -0.93 -20.19
C TYR A 209 -20.76 -2.01 -21.25
N SER A 210 -20.44 -3.22 -20.81
CA SER A 210 -20.15 -4.35 -21.69
C SER A 210 -20.96 -5.61 -21.38
N GLY A 211 -21.77 -5.55 -20.33
CA GLY A 211 -22.50 -6.67 -19.77
C GLY A 211 -21.66 -7.56 -18.84
N TRP A 212 -20.33 -7.63 -19.03
CA TRP A 212 -19.41 -8.35 -18.16
C TRP A 212 -18.03 -7.65 -18.12
N GLY A 213 -17.57 -7.28 -16.94
CA GLY A 213 -16.30 -6.62 -16.73
C GLY A 213 -15.76 -6.84 -15.33
N TYR A 214 -14.66 -6.16 -15.03
CA TYR A 214 -13.97 -6.19 -13.74
C TYR A 214 -13.37 -4.82 -13.43
N PRO A 215 -13.15 -4.50 -12.14
CA PRO A 215 -12.66 -3.18 -11.75
C PRO A 215 -11.23 -2.93 -12.22
N GLY A 216 -10.91 -1.68 -12.54
CA GLY A 216 -9.54 -1.20 -12.64
C GLY A 216 -8.92 -1.06 -11.24
N TRP A 217 -7.65 -1.38 -11.13
CA TRP A 217 -6.93 -1.41 -9.86
C TRP A 217 -6.98 -0.10 -9.05
N HIS A 218 -7.06 1.04 -9.71
CA HIS A 218 -6.98 2.35 -9.05
C HIS A 218 -8.30 2.80 -8.39
N THR A 219 -9.46 2.19 -8.73
CA THR A 219 -10.77 2.54 -8.17
C THR A 219 -11.01 1.90 -6.82
N GLU A 220 -10.41 0.74 -6.57
CA GLU A 220 -10.62 -0.06 -5.37
C GLU A 220 -10.32 0.72 -4.09
N CYS A 221 -9.14 1.33 -4.00
CA CYS A 221 -8.68 2.00 -2.78
C CYS A 221 -9.44 3.30 -2.51
N VAL A 222 -9.85 4.04 -3.54
CA VAL A 222 -10.71 5.23 -3.37
C VAL A 222 -12.04 4.87 -2.72
N VAL A 223 -12.65 3.80 -3.21
CA VAL A 223 -13.95 3.34 -2.71
C VAL A 223 -13.81 2.76 -1.31
N MET A 224 -12.87 1.83 -1.10
CA MET A 224 -12.72 1.17 0.19
C MET A 224 -12.25 2.13 1.29
N SER A 225 -11.30 3.04 1.01
CA SER A 225 -10.85 4.02 2.00
C SER A 225 -11.99 4.94 2.44
N THR A 226 -12.72 5.52 1.48
CA THR A 226 -13.81 6.45 1.79
C THR A 226 -15.03 5.76 2.40
N ARG A 227 -15.27 4.48 2.10
CA ARG A 227 -16.34 3.68 2.72
C ARG A 227 -16.12 3.51 4.22
N TYR A 228 -14.90 3.24 4.65
CA TYR A 228 -14.60 2.91 6.05
C TYR A 228 -14.06 4.09 6.86
N LEU A 229 -13.38 5.04 6.25
CA LEU A 229 -12.78 6.17 6.93
C LEU A 229 -13.52 7.50 6.73
N GLY A 230 -14.49 7.52 5.79
CA GLY A 230 -15.21 8.74 5.42
C GLY A 230 -14.55 9.48 4.25
N ALA A 231 -15.19 10.55 3.79
CA ALA A 231 -14.72 11.34 2.65
C ALA A 231 -13.39 12.06 2.91
N GLU A 232 -13.06 12.31 4.18
CA GLU A 232 -11.80 12.89 4.64
C GLU A 232 -11.23 12.01 5.74
N PHE A 233 -9.93 11.69 5.66
CA PHE A 233 -9.22 10.91 6.67
C PHE A 233 -7.76 11.36 6.82
N ASP A 234 -7.08 10.87 7.86
CA ASP A 234 -5.81 11.49 8.28
C ASP A 234 -4.61 11.07 7.43
N ILE A 235 -4.43 9.77 7.21
CA ILE A 235 -3.21 9.25 6.59
C ILE A 235 -3.56 8.23 5.52
N HIS A 236 -3.03 8.42 4.30
CA HIS A 236 -2.97 7.41 3.25
C HIS A 236 -1.52 6.99 3.03
N GLY A 237 -1.27 5.70 2.97
CA GLY A 237 0.08 5.17 2.89
C GLY A 237 0.26 3.95 2.01
N GLY A 238 1.52 3.73 1.63
CA GLY A 238 1.94 2.57 0.84
C GLY A 238 3.43 2.54 0.57
N GLY A 239 3.87 1.67 -0.31
CA GLY A 239 5.23 1.67 -0.85
C GLY A 239 5.46 2.88 -1.77
N MET A 240 6.73 3.26 -1.97
CA MET A 240 7.09 4.35 -2.87
C MET A 240 6.73 4.04 -4.34
N ASP A 241 6.67 2.78 -4.70
CA ASP A 241 6.20 2.28 -6.00
C ASP A 241 4.73 2.60 -6.28
N LEU A 242 3.90 2.71 -5.24
CA LEU A 242 2.50 3.08 -5.37
C LEU A 242 2.28 4.60 -5.58
N LYS A 243 3.30 5.43 -5.31
CA LYS A 243 3.20 6.87 -5.47
C LYS A 243 2.71 7.25 -6.88
N PHE A 244 3.20 6.53 -7.89
CA PHE A 244 2.76 6.63 -9.26
C PHE A 244 2.80 5.24 -9.92
N PRO A 245 1.75 4.83 -10.67
CA PRO A 245 0.54 5.62 -10.96
C PRO A 245 -0.55 5.56 -9.88
N HIS A 246 -0.55 4.55 -9.00
CA HIS A 246 -1.70 4.16 -8.18
C HIS A 246 -2.28 5.30 -7.32
N HIS A 247 -1.49 5.88 -6.43
CA HIS A 247 -1.98 6.94 -5.53
C HIS A 247 -2.31 8.24 -6.27
N GLU A 248 -1.60 8.54 -7.36
CA GLU A 248 -1.95 9.68 -8.23
C GLU A 248 -3.34 9.50 -8.83
N CYS A 249 -3.63 8.30 -9.36
CA CYS A 249 -4.94 7.96 -9.91
C CYS A 249 -6.05 7.97 -8.84
N GLU A 250 -5.73 7.60 -7.60
CA GLU A 250 -6.68 7.70 -6.49
C GLU A 250 -7.01 9.17 -6.17
N ILE A 251 -6.01 10.05 -6.11
CA ILE A 251 -6.20 11.49 -5.86
C ILE A 251 -7.09 12.11 -6.95
N ALA A 252 -6.83 11.78 -8.22
CA ALA A 252 -7.61 12.28 -9.34
C ALA A 252 -9.08 11.89 -9.24
N GLN A 253 -9.36 10.63 -8.94
CA GLN A 253 -10.73 10.12 -8.75
C GLN A 253 -11.42 10.78 -7.53
N ALA A 254 -10.73 10.84 -6.40
CA ALA A 254 -11.27 11.44 -5.18
C ALA A 254 -11.58 12.93 -5.38
N ARG A 255 -10.70 13.66 -6.06
CA ARG A 255 -10.92 15.07 -6.44
C ARG A 255 -12.11 15.22 -7.36
N GLY A 256 -12.22 14.35 -8.37
CA GLY A 256 -13.36 14.31 -9.28
C GLY A 256 -14.69 14.06 -8.56
N LEU A 257 -14.70 13.22 -7.54
CA LEU A 257 -15.86 12.94 -6.69
C LEU A 257 -16.09 14.00 -5.59
N ALA A 258 -15.36 15.13 -5.63
CA ALA A 258 -15.41 16.22 -4.65
C ALA A 258 -15.19 15.74 -3.19
N LYS A 259 -14.32 14.71 -3.02
CA LYS A 259 -13.93 14.20 -1.69
C LYS A 259 -12.63 14.86 -1.25
N PRO A 260 -12.53 15.43 -0.03
CA PRO A 260 -11.28 15.98 0.51
C PRO A 260 -10.15 14.94 0.56
N PHE A 261 -10.48 13.68 0.76
CA PHE A 261 -9.62 12.51 0.77
C PHE A 261 -8.56 12.55 1.88
N ALA A 262 -7.36 12.00 1.65
CA ALA A 262 -6.33 11.92 2.68
C ALA A 262 -5.60 13.26 2.91
N ARG A 263 -5.49 13.68 4.18
CA ARG A 263 -4.73 14.89 4.56
C ARG A 263 -3.22 14.70 4.41
N ASN A 264 -2.73 13.52 4.73
CA ASN A 264 -1.30 13.24 4.70
C ASN A 264 -1.02 11.98 3.88
N TRP A 265 -0.07 12.10 2.95
CA TRP A 265 0.42 11.00 2.14
C TRP A 265 1.78 10.54 2.64
N MET A 266 1.88 9.27 2.98
CA MET A 266 3.12 8.71 3.53
C MET A 266 3.59 7.52 2.70
N HIS A 267 4.85 7.53 2.28
CA HIS A 267 5.42 6.46 1.48
C HIS A 267 6.64 5.85 2.14
N SER A 268 6.63 4.53 2.28
CA SER A 268 7.79 3.76 2.67
C SER A 268 8.71 3.58 1.46
N ASN A 269 9.99 3.94 1.62
CA ASN A 269 10.94 3.80 0.52
C ASN A 269 11.25 2.32 0.25
N MET A 270 11.81 2.06 -0.93
CA MET A 270 12.06 0.70 -1.41
C MET A 270 13.18 0.00 -0.62
N LEU A 271 13.21 -1.32 -0.79
CA LEU A 271 14.29 -2.18 -0.33
C LEU A 271 15.06 -2.70 -1.54
N THR A 272 16.39 -2.67 -1.45
CA THR A 272 17.31 -3.27 -2.42
C THR A 272 17.92 -4.54 -1.86
N ILE A 273 18.45 -5.39 -2.71
CA ILE A 273 19.22 -6.58 -2.33
C ILE A 273 20.59 -6.44 -2.99
N GLU A 274 21.62 -6.30 -2.17
CA GLU A 274 23.02 -6.08 -2.63
C GLU A 274 23.10 -4.91 -3.64
N GLY A 275 22.44 -3.81 -3.32
CA GLY A 275 22.42 -2.59 -4.13
C GLY A 275 21.48 -2.64 -5.35
N GLN A 276 20.83 -3.76 -5.62
CA GLN A 276 19.96 -3.94 -6.79
C GLN A 276 18.49 -3.94 -6.40
N LYS A 277 17.62 -3.41 -7.28
CA LYS A 277 16.17 -3.54 -7.12
C LYS A 277 15.79 -5.01 -7.11
N MET A 278 14.99 -5.42 -6.12
CA MET A 278 14.45 -6.77 -6.03
C MET A 278 13.47 -7.02 -7.18
N SER A 279 13.70 -8.05 -7.97
CA SER A 279 12.76 -8.49 -9.02
C SER A 279 12.87 -9.99 -9.28
N LYS A 280 11.77 -10.59 -9.78
CA LYS A 280 11.77 -12.01 -10.18
C LYS A 280 12.70 -12.26 -11.36
N SER A 281 12.78 -11.30 -12.29
CA SER A 281 13.64 -11.41 -13.49
C SER A 281 15.13 -11.36 -13.18
N SER A 282 15.52 -10.70 -12.09
CA SER A 282 16.91 -10.61 -11.63
C SER A 282 17.35 -11.81 -10.78
N GLY A 283 16.43 -12.75 -10.46
CA GLY A 283 16.72 -13.92 -9.64
C GLY A 283 17.04 -13.61 -8.17
N ASN A 284 16.88 -12.35 -7.73
CA ASN A 284 17.11 -11.88 -6.37
C ASN A 284 15.83 -11.71 -5.54
N PHE A 285 14.74 -12.35 -5.99
CA PHE A 285 13.45 -12.28 -5.30
C PHE A 285 13.43 -13.22 -4.10
N VAL A 286 13.18 -12.67 -2.90
CA VAL A 286 13.15 -13.43 -1.64
C VAL A 286 11.79 -13.30 -1.00
N THR A 287 11.10 -14.42 -0.80
CA THR A 287 9.85 -14.47 -0.05
C THR A 287 10.12 -14.45 1.45
N LEU A 288 9.16 -13.95 2.23
CA LEU A 288 9.27 -13.96 3.68
C LEU A 288 9.24 -15.36 4.27
N LEU A 289 8.53 -16.30 3.63
CA LEU A 289 8.48 -17.69 4.10
C LEU A 289 9.85 -18.35 3.99
N GLU A 290 10.52 -18.25 2.83
CA GLU A 290 11.88 -18.76 2.63
C GLU A 290 12.88 -18.10 3.59
N LEU A 291 12.74 -16.79 3.81
CA LEU A 291 13.61 -16.08 4.73
C LEU A 291 13.44 -16.56 6.18
N PHE A 292 12.21 -16.88 6.58
CA PHE A 292 11.89 -17.34 7.93
C PHE A 292 12.24 -18.81 8.20
N GLU A 293 12.63 -19.58 7.18
CA GLU A 293 13.28 -20.89 7.36
C GLU A 293 14.71 -20.74 7.89
N ARG A 294 15.36 -19.63 7.57
CA ARG A 294 16.78 -19.38 7.90
C ARG A 294 16.99 -18.39 9.04
N TYR A 295 16.05 -17.45 9.22
CA TYR A 295 16.18 -16.32 10.15
C TYR A 295 14.95 -16.13 11.00
N ASP A 296 15.15 -15.73 12.26
CA ASP A 296 14.06 -15.32 13.14
C ASP A 296 13.32 -14.11 12.55
N PRO A 297 11.99 -14.14 12.42
CA PRO A 297 11.19 -13.02 11.92
C PRO A 297 11.42 -11.70 12.68
N LEU A 298 11.70 -11.74 13.98
CA LEU A 298 12.02 -10.55 14.76
C LEU A 298 13.36 -9.93 14.38
N MET A 299 14.31 -10.73 13.87
CA MET A 299 15.56 -10.21 13.28
C MET A 299 15.29 -9.37 12.03
N VAL A 300 14.42 -9.88 11.15
CA VAL A 300 13.99 -9.18 9.94
C VAL A 300 13.24 -7.89 10.30
N ARG A 301 12.33 -7.97 11.26
CA ARG A 301 11.63 -6.80 11.79
C ARG A 301 12.62 -5.76 12.33
N TYR A 302 13.58 -6.17 13.17
CA TYR A 302 14.56 -5.26 13.75
C TYR A 302 15.46 -4.62 12.68
N PHE A 303 15.88 -5.38 11.68
CA PHE A 303 16.64 -4.88 10.55
C PHE A 303 15.90 -3.73 9.83
N ILE A 304 14.60 -3.92 9.57
CA ILE A 304 13.76 -2.89 8.93
C ILE A 304 13.56 -1.70 9.88
N ALA A 305 13.24 -1.96 11.15
CA ALA A 305 12.94 -0.93 12.15
C ALA A 305 14.14 -0.05 12.51
N ALA A 306 15.37 -0.56 12.34
CA ALA A 306 16.59 0.19 12.56
C ALA A 306 16.82 1.31 11.53
N SER A 307 16.04 1.35 10.45
CA SER A 307 16.15 2.35 9.39
C SER A 307 14.92 3.25 9.39
N HIS A 308 15.10 4.50 8.99
CA HIS A 308 13.96 5.40 8.77
C HIS A 308 13.08 4.89 7.62
N TYR A 309 11.74 4.98 7.76
CA TYR A 309 10.81 4.43 6.75
C TYR A 309 11.01 5.01 5.34
N ARG A 310 11.46 6.28 5.23
CA ARG A 310 11.75 6.98 3.97
C ARG A 310 13.13 6.67 3.39
N SER A 311 13.99 5.96 4.10
CA SER A 311 15.29 5.58 3.59
C SER A 311 15.20 4.28 2.77
N VAL A 312 15.98 4.21 1.70
CA VAL A 312 16.25 2.93 1.03
C VAL A 312 16.99 2.04 2.01
N VAL A 313 16.58 0.78 2.10
CA VAL A 313 17.22 -0.23 2.94
C VAL A 313 17.86 -1.26 2.04
N ASP A 314 19.15 -1.45 2.16
CA ASP A 314 19.85 -2.48 1.41
C ASP A 314 19.98 -3.75 2.23
N PHE A 315 19.35 -4.82 1.74
CA PHE A 315 19.38 -6.12 2.36
C PHE A 315 20.63 -6.90 1.93
N SER A 316 21.34 -7.39 2.93
CA SER A 316 22.38 -8.41 2.77
C SER A 316 22.38 -9.34 3.98
N GLU A 317 22.89 -10.56 3.83
CA GLU A 317 22.99 -11.49 4.96
C GLU A 317 23.86 -10.94 6.10
N ASN A 318 24.91 -10.21 5.77
CA ASN A 318 25.78 -9.54 6.74
C ASN A 318 25.00 -8.46 7.54
N ALA A 319 24.22 -7.62 6.86
CA ALA A 319 23.42 -6.57 7.50
C ALA A 319 22.35 -7.19 8.41
N LEU A 320 21.70 -8.27 7.96
CA LEU A 320 20.73 -8.99 8.78
C LEU A 320 21.41 -9.65 10.00
N GLY A 321 22.60 -10.25 9.84
CA GLY A 321 23.39 -10.82 10.94
C GLY A 321 23.79 -9.79 11.99
N ALA A 322 24.18 -8.59 11.55
CA ALA A 322 24.47 -7.45 12.44
C ALA A 322 23.22 -7.00 13.23
N ALA A 323 22.07 -6.93 12.55
CA ALA A 323 20.78 -6.65 13.17
C ALA A 323 20.40 -7.68 14.24
N GLY A 324 20.60 -8.99 13.94
CA GLY A 324 20.37 -10.07 14.89
C GLY A 324 21.27 -9.99 16.13
N SER A 325 22.53 -9.65 15.95
CA SER A 325 23.48 -9.44 17.06
C SER A 325 23.04 -8.26 17.94
N SER A 326 22.55 -7.18 17.35
CA SER A 326 22.02 -6.00 18.07
C SER A 326 20.73 -6.33 18.82
N LEU A 327 19.81 -7.07 18.21
CA LEU A 327 18.58 -7.53 18.86
C LEU A 327 18.88 -8.43 20.07
N LYS A 328 19.85 -9.35 19.95
CA LYS A 328 20.29 -10.21 21.09
C LYS A 328 20.79 -9.38 22.25
N ARG A 329 21.59 -8.33 21.99
CA ARG A 329 22.07 -7.41 23.05
C ARG A 329 20.92 -6.68 23.73
N LEU A 330 19.95 -6.16 22.96
CA LEU A 330 18.75 -5.53 23.54
C LEU A 330 17.97 -6.49 24.44
N HIS A 331 17.71 -7.70 23.98
CA HIS A 331 17.02 -8.72 24.77
C HIS A 331 17.78 -9.07 26.05
N GLN A 332 19.12 -9.19 25.97
CA GLN A 332 19.94 -9.45 27.14
C GLN A 332 19.89 -8.29 28.14
N THR A 333 19.94 -7.06 27.67
CA THR A 333 19.81 -5.87 28.52
C THR A 333 18.48 -5.85 29.25
N VAL A 334 17.37 -6.07 28.55
CA VAL A 334 16.02 -6.14 29.16
C VAL A 334 15.93 -7.28 30.18
N ARG A 335 16.50 -8.46 29.88
CA ARG A 335 16.54 -9.58 30.85
C ARG A 335 17.35 -9.22 32.10
N ASN A 336 18.48 -8.54 31.94
CA ASN A 336 19.31 -8.10 33.06
C ASN A 336 18.57 -7.06 33.92
N LEU A 337 17.95 -6.05 33.29
CA LEU A 337 17.15 -5.03 33.97
C LEU A 337 15.98 -5.65 34.78
N ARG A 338 15.30 -6.64 34.21
CA ARG A 338 14.20 -7.36 34.92
C ARG A 338 14.67 -8.12 36.14
N LYS A 339 15.96 -8.49 36.20
CA LYS A 339 16.57 -9.16 37.38
C LYS A 339 17.05 -8.18 38.47
N CYS A 340 17.24 -6.91 38.07
CA CYS A 340 17.64 -5.90 39.04
C CYS A 340 16.49 -5.64 40.01
N LYS A 341 16.73 -5.75 41.32
CA LYS A 341 15.77 -5.31 42.33
C LYS A 341 15.80 -3.78 42.38
N SER A 342 14.64 -3.15 42.44
CA SER A 342 14.57 -1.71 42.69
C SER A 342 15.31 -1.38 43.99
N ALA A 343 16.29 -0.51 43.91
CA ALA A 343 17.03 -0.05 45.08
C ALA A 343 16.26 1.03 45.86
N GLY A 344 15.01 1.32 45.51
CA GLY A 344 14.21 2.37 46.15
C GLY A 344 14.72 3.79 45.87
N VAL A 345 15.63 3.97 44.96
CA VAL A 345 16.13 5.28 44.54
C VAL A 345 15.13 5.89 43.55
N GLU A 346 14.50 6.99 43.92
CA GLU A 346 13.79 7.84 42.95
C GLU A 346 14.79 8.31 41.90
N VAL A 347 14.57 7.91 40.66
CA VAL A 347 15.31 8.44 39.54
C VAL A 347 14.76 9.82 39.22
N SER A 348 15.18 10.81 40.02
CA SER A 348 14.98 12.22 39.72
C SER A 348 16.17 12.68 38.88
N GLY A 349 16.00 12.97 37.63
CA GLY A 349 17.09 13.49 36.86
C GLY A 349 16.63 14.08 35.53
N LYS A 350 17.27 15.18 35.18
CA LYS A 350 17.14 15.92 33.93
C LYS A 350 17.09 15.02 32.67
N TYR A 351 17.70 13.85 32.72
CA TYR A 351 17.69 12.84 31.64
C TYR A 351 16.37 12.09 31.52
N PHE A 352 15.57 11.96 32.57
CA PHE A 352 14.28 11.25 32.50
C PHE A 352 13.18 12.09 31.86
N GLU A 353 13.30 13.42 31.97
CA GLU A 353 12.36 14.38 31.37
C GLU A 353 12.68 14.66 29.90
N GLU A 354 13.96 14.53 29.49
CA GLU A 354 14.36 14.71 28.09
C GLU A 354 13.97 13.52 27.17
N TYR A 355 13.72 12.33 27.73
CA TYR A 355 13.40 11.12 26.98
C TYR A 355 11.95 10.63 27.16
N ARG A 356 11.11 11.43 27.79
CA ARG A 356 9.66 11.26 27.87
C ARG A 356 9.03 12.04 26.72
#